data_73041b02434e88ace92c777cd3cde28f
#
_entry.id   73041b02434e88ace92c777cd3cde28f
#
_cell.length_a   1.000
_cell.length_b   1.000
_cell.length_c   1.000
_cell.angle_alpha   90.00
_cell.angle_beta   90.00
_cell.angle_gamma   90.00
#
_symmetry.space_group_name_H-M   'P 1'
#
loop_
_entity.id
_entity.type
_entity.pdbx_description
1 polymer ?
#
loop_
_entity_poly.entity_id
_entity_poly.type
_entity_poly.pdbx_seq_one_letter_code
_entity_poly.pdbx_strand_id
1 'polypeptide(L)'
;MSPSYYILKIYVMNNDFPLKEKYSKMCVQKQRIIEESISSNIDCGIDLFCPNDVKIKNSSLSNKVPMGIKCSMTFGGMFSGYYLYPRSSMGAKTPLRLSNSVGIIDAGYRGELGALLDNHDKVKRKAQGMDENAIFNYYTIEKGDRIVQICSPNLTYPIYPILVNNENELGESIRGSDGFGSTGR
;
A
#
# COMPACT_ATOMS: atom_id res chain seq x y z
N MET A 1 21.82 1.94 -21.78
CA MET A 1 20.84 0.84 -21.55
C MET A 1 19.61 1.44 -20.87
N SER A 2 18.41 1.08 -21.32
CA SER A 2 17.18 1.50 -20.63
C SER A 2 17.16 0.93 -19.22
N PRO A 3 16.60 1.65 -18.22
CA PRO A 3 16.52 1.12 -16.88
C PRO A 3 15.70 -0.19 -16.88
N SER A 4 16.22 -1.20 -16.22
CA SER A 4 15.57 -2.51 -16.13
C SER A 4 14.63 -2.62 -14.90
N TYR A 5 14.21 -1.49 -14.32
CA TYR A 5 13.30 -1.42 -13.17
C TYR A 5 12.53 -0.09 -13.13
N TYR A 6 11.38 -0.11 -12.48
CA TYR A 6 10.67 1.11 -12.06
C TYR A 6 11.29 1.65 -10.77
N ILE A 7 11.37 2.97 -10.63
CA ILE A 7 11.77 3.61 -9.36
C ILE A 7 10.52 4.03 -8.63
N LEU A 8 10.32 3.56 -7.39
CA LEU A 8 9.26 3.98 -6.49
C LEU A 8 9.85 4.80 -5.35
N LYS A 9 9.62 6.11 -5.35
CA LYS A 9 9.93 6.97 -4.22
C LYS A 9 8.82 6.90 -3.18
N ILE A 10 9.17 6.70 -1.91
CA ILE A 10 8.25 6.57 -0.78
C ILE A 10 8.59 7.65 0.25
N TYR A 11 7.63 8.49 0.57
CA TYR A 11 7.70 9.47 1.66
C TYR A 11 6.78 9.04 2.79
N VAL A 12 7.32 8.90 4.00
CA VAL A 12 6.54 8.58 5.21
C VAL A 12 6.09 9.89 5.86
N MET A 13 4.77 10.02 6.04
CA MET A 13 4.13 11.23 6.57
C MET A 13 4.33 11.35 8.10
N ASN A 14 4.10 12.57 8.61
CA ASN A 14 3.99 12.87 10.04
C ASN A 14 5.18 12.42 10.92
N ASN A 15 6.36 12.23 10.34
CA ASN A 15 7.56 11.74 11.05
C ASN A 15 7.30 10.43 11.84
N ASP A 16 6.48 9.52 11.32
CA ASP A 16 6.27 8.20 11.93
C ASP A 16 7.55 7.36 11.83
N PHE A 17 8.41 7.49 12.85
CA PHE A 17 9.70 6.79 12.89
C PHE A 17 9.58 5.27 12.83
N PRO A 18 8.67 4.61 13.55
CA PRO A 18 8.47 3.17 13.43
C PRO A 18 8.08 2.71 12.01
N LEU A 19 7.21 3.47 11.34
CA LEU A 19 6.82 3.18 9.96
C LEU A 19 7.99 3.42 9.01
N LYS A 20 8.73 4.51 9.19
CA LYS A 20 9.92 4.86 8.40
C LYS A 20 10.99 3.79 8.50
N GLU A 21 11.22 3.23 9.70
CA GLU A 21 12.17 2.12 9.91
C GLU A 21 11.75 0.85 9.14
N LYS A 22 10.45 0.50 9.14
CA LYS A 22 9.93 -0.63 8.37
C LYS A 22 10.19 -0.46 6.86
N TYR A 23 9.88 0.73 6.32
CA TYR A 23 10.14 1.03 4.91
C TYR A 23 11.64 1.06 4.59
N SER A 24 12.48 1.60 5.47
CA SER A 24 13.93 1.59 5.29
C SER A 24 14.49 0.17 5.13
N LYS A 25 14.12 -0.72 6.05
CA LYS A 25 14.53 -2.14 5.99
C LYS A 25 14.04 -2.83 4.72
N MET A 26 12.80 -2.60 4.34
CA MET A 26 12.21 -3.17 3.13
C MET A 26 12.90 -2.64 1.86
N CYS A 27 13.17 -1.33 1.77
CA CYS A 27 13.88 -0.74 0.64
C CYS A 27 15.26 -1.35 0.46
N VAL A 28 16.07 -1.40 1.52
CA VAL A 28 17.42 -1.99 1.47
C VAL A 28 17.39 -3.44 1.00
N GLN A 29 16.46 -4.24 1.54
CA GLN A 29 16.32 -5.64 1.13
C GLN A 29 15.95 -5.78 -0.35
N LYS A 30 14.99 -5.00 -0.84
CA LYS A 30 14.53 -5.07 -2.23
C LYS A 30 15.60 -4.58 -3.21
N GLN A 31 16.29 -3.49 -2.89
CA GLN A 31 17.39 -2.94 -3.68
C GLN A 31 18.49 -3.98 -3.84
N ARG A 32 18.90 -4.60 -2.73
CA ARG A 32 19.93 -5.65 -2.76
C ARG A 32 19.55 -6.81 -3.68
N ILE A 33 18.31 -7.32 -3.61
CA ILE A 33 17.84 -8.42 -4.48
C ILE A 33 17.94 -8.03 -5.96
N ILE A 34 17.56 -6.80 -6.31
CA ILE A 34 17.61 -6.30 -7.70
C ILE A 34 19.06 -6.13 -8.18
N GLU A 35 19.93 -5.56 -7.33
CA GLU A 35 21.33 -5.30 -7.66
C GLU A 35 22.17 -6.58 -7.79
N GLU A 36 21.88 -7.59 -6.97
CA GLU A 36 22.51 -8.91 -7.05
C GLU A 36 22.00 -9.72 -8.25
N SER A 37 21.07 -9.19 -9.05
CA SER A 37 20.49 -9.84 -10.25
C SER A 37 19.91 -11.23 -9.97
N ILE A 38 19.37 -11.44 -8.76
CA ILE A 38 18.72 -12.69 -8.35
C ILE A 38 17.31 -12.71 -8.97
N SER A 39 17.25 -12.84 -10.30
CA SER A 39 16.03 -12.69 -11.08
C SER A 39 14.90 -13.65 -10.71
N SER A 40 15.22 -14.80 -10.10
CA SER A 40 14.22 -15.79 -9.69
C SER A 40 13.44 -15.44 -8.42
N ASN A 41 13.88 -14.43 -7.65
CA ASN A 41 13.31 -14.09 -6.33
C ASN A 41 12.77 -12.66 -6.25
N ILE A 42 12.50 -12.04 -7.40
CA ILE A 42 11.99 -10.66 -7.44
C ILE A 42 10.47 -10.68 -7.32
N ASP A 43 9.95 -10.13 -6.22
CA ASP A 43 8.50 -9.90 -6.07
C ASP A 43 8.03 -8.78 -7.01
N CYS A 44 6.85 -8.98 -7.61
CA CYS A 44 6.23 -7.98 -8.49
C CYS A 44 5.61 -6.80 -7.74
N GLY A 45 5.48 -6.89 -6.42
CA GLY A 45 4.82 -5.88 -5.60
C GLY A 45 5.67 -5.38 -4.44
N ILE A 46 5.39 -4.14 -4.03
CA ILE A 46 5.91 -3.52 -2.81
C ILE A 46 4.79 -3.48 -1.78
N ASP A 47 4.94 -4.25 -0.71
CA ASP A 47 3.97 -4.30 0.38
C ASP A 47 3.86 -2.97 1.12
N LEU A 48 2.63 -2.57 1.47
CA LEU A 48 2.39 -1.40 2.31
C LEU A 48 2.06 -1.84 3.73
N PHE A 49 2.63 -1.12 4.71
CA PHE A 49 2.43 -1.37 6.14
C PHE A 49 1.33 -0.46 6.68
N CYS A 50 0.37 -1.03 7.42
CA CYS A 50 -0.62 -0.24 8.14
C CYS A 50 0.06 0.56 9.26
N PRO A 51 -0.10 1.90 9.31
CA PRO A 51 0.58 2.73 10.30
C PRO A 51 -0.02 2.58 11.71
N ASN A 52 -1.31 2.23 11.81
CA ASN A 52 -2.05 2.16 13.07
C ASN A 52 -3.00 0.96 13.07
N ASP A 53 -3.47 0.60 14.27
CA ASP A 53 -4.57 -0.34 14.40
C ASP A 53 -5.85 0.27 13.83
N VAL A 54 -6.58 -0.50 13.01
CA VAL A 54 -7.85 -0.07 12.41
C VAL A 54 -8.92 -1.12 12.63
N LYS A 55 -10.06 -0.71 13.20
CA LYS A 55 -11.23 -1.57 13.38
C LYS A 55 -12.24 -1.32 12.25
N ILE A 56 -12.51 -2.36 11.46
CA ILE A 56 -13.48 -2.31 10.37
C ILE A 56 -14.71 -3.10 10.77
N LYS A 57 -15.86 -2.42 10.87
CA LYS A 57 -17.13 -3.00 11.27
C LYS A 57 -17.53 -4.13 10.30
N ASN A 58 -18.08 -5.22 10.83
CA ASN A 58 -18.60 -6.32 10.02
C ASN A 58 -19.73 -5.84 9.10
N SER A 59 -19.80 -6.39 7.90
CA SER A 59 -20.77 -6.02 6.87
C SER A 59 -20.76 -4.52 6.50
N SER A 60 -19.59 -3.87 6.59
CA SER A 60 -19.41 -2.47 6.16
C SER A 60 -18.66 -2.38 4.85
N LEU A 61 -18.93 -1.32 4.08
CA LEU A 61 -18.37 -1.08 2.77
C LEU A 61 -17.53 0.21 2.76
N SER A 62 -16.56 0.24 1.87
CA SER A 62 -15.74 1.42 1.53
C SER A 62 -15.06 2.08 2.73
N ASN A 63 -14.58 1.28 3.68
CA ASN A 63 -13.81 1.79 4.82
C ASN A 63 -12.43 2.23 4.36
N LYS A 64 -12.11 3.51 4.47
CA LYS A 64 -10.81 4.05 4.11
C LYS A 64 -9.78 3.74 5.20
N VAL A 65 -8.72 3.04 4.81
CA VAL A 65 -7.56 2.76 5.65
C VAL A 65 -6.35 3.52 5.09
N PRO A 66 -5.92 4.61 5.73
CA PRO A 66 -4.76 5.37 5.29
C PRO A 66 -3.47 4.57 5.52
N MET A 67 -2.50 4.71 4.59
CA MET A 67 -1.22 3.99 4.66
C MET A 67 -0.08 4.85 5.25
N GLY A 68 -0.33 6.11 5.57
CA GLY A 68 0.66 7.03 6.15
C GLY A 68 1.82 7.37 5.23
N ILE A 69 1.69 7.14 3.94
CA ILE A 69 2.73 7.40 2.94
C ILE A 69 2.19 8.11 1.71
N LYS A 70 3.10 8.83 1.04
CA LYS A 70 2.93 9.35 -0.31
C LYS A 70 3.99 8.74 -1.22
N CYS A 71 3.65 8.53 -2.50
CA CYS A 71 4.56 7.90 -3.44
C CYS A 71 4.57 8.60 -4.79
N SER A 72 5.67 8.42 -5.52
CA SER A 72 5.73 8.64 -6.97
C SER A 72 6.50 7.51 -7.63
N MET A 73 6.08 7.12 -8.83
CA MET A 73 6.76 6.10 -9.62
C MET A 73 7.30 6.70 -10.91
N THR A 74 8.49 6.27 -11.31
CA THR A 74 9.09 6.66 -12.60
C THR A 74 9.65 5.45 -13.33
N PHE A 75 9.66 5.53 -14.68
CA PHE A 75 10.35 4.59 -15.55
C PHE A 75 11.04 5.35 -16.67
N GLY A 76 12.33 5.13 -16.87
CA GLY A 76 13.11 5.87 -17.85
C GLY A 76 13.12 7.38 -17.63
N GLY A 77 13.00 7.86 -16.39
CA GLY A 77 12.94 9.27 -16.03
C GLY A 77 11.55 9.93 -16.18
N MET A 78 10.56 9.23 -16.73
CA MET A 78 9.19 9.72 -16.87
C MET A 78 8.30 9.22 -15.73
N PHE A 79 7.39 10.06 -15.22
CA PHE A 79 6.39 9.65 -14.26
C PHE A 79 5.44 8.60 -14.85
N SER A 80 5.16 7.57 -14.04
CA SER A 80 4.27 6.46 -14.36
C SER A 80 3.17 6.33 -13.31
N GLY A 81 1.96 6.03 -13.75
CA GLY A 81 0.92 5.52 -12.87
C GLY A 81 1.27 4.12 -12.36
N TYR A 82 0.57 3.67 -11.33
CA TYR A 82 0.76 2.34 -10.75
C TYR A 82 -0.52 1.83 -10.12
N TYR A 83 -0.54 0.56 -9.76
CA TYR A 83 -1.70 -0.09 -9.18
C TYR A 83 -1.52 -0.35 -7.69
N LEU A 84 -2.63 -0.27 -6.95
CA LEU A 84 -2.75 -0.75 -5.58
C LEU A 84 -3.59 -2.02 -5.60
N TYR A 85 -2.96 -3.16 -5.35
CA TYR A 85 -3.60 -4.47 -5.30
C TYR A 85 -3.72 -4.99 -3.86
N PRO A 86 -4.71 -5.88 -3.59
CA PRO A 86 -4.69 -6.65 -2.36
C PRO A 86 -3.49 -7.61 -2.36
N ARG A 87 -2.96 -7.90 -1.17
CA ARG A 87 -2.06 -9.05 -1.03
C ARG A 87 -2.87 -10.35 -1.10
N SER A 88 -2.27 -11.41 -1.61
CA SER A 88 -2.91 -12.74 -1.68
C SER A 88 -3.43 -13.21 -0.32
N SER A 89 -2.68 -12.96 0.76
CA SER A 89 -3.06 -13.30 2.12
C SER A 89 -4.29 -12.53 2.62
N MET A 90 -4.52 -11.30 2.18
CA MET A 90 -5.71 -10.54 2.56
C MET A 90 -6.98 -11.28 2.11
N GLY A 91 -7.03 -11.66 0.83
CA GLY A 91 -8.18 -12.38 0.30
C GLY A 91 -8.36 -13.80 0.83
N ALA A 92 -7.25 -14.49 1.15
CA ALA A 92 -7.27 -15.87 1.61
C ALA A 92 -7.56 -16.04 3.11
N LYS A 93 -7.09 -15.08 3.94
CA LYS A 93 -7.06 -15.24 5.42
C LYS A 93 -7.95 -14.24 6.16
N THR A 94 -8.55 -13.27 5.46
CA THR A 94 -9.37 -12.23 6.08
C THR A 94 -10.71 -12.09 5.37
N PRO A 95 -11.73 -11.52 6.03
CA PRO A 95 -13.00 -11.19 5.38
C PRO A 95 -12.93 -9.91 4.53
N LEU A 96 -11.75 -9.28 4.45
CA LEU A 96 -11.58 -8.00 3.78
C LEU A 96 -11.44 -8.17 2.26
N ARG A 97 -11.96 -7.19 1.52
CA ARG A 97 -11.79 -7.04 0.07
C ARG A 97 -11.55 -5.57 -0.26
N LEU A 98 -10.77 -5.29 -1.32
CA LEU A 98 -10.72 -3.94 -1.86
C LEU A 98 -12.07 -3.59 -2.49
N SER A 99 -12.71 -2.51 -2.02
CA SER A 99 -14.03 -2.05 -2.49
C SER A 99 -14.03 -1.72 -3.99
N ASN A 100 -12.93 -1.19 -4.48
CA ASN A 100 -12.72 -0.84 -5.89
C ASN A 100 -11.98 -1.92 -6.70
N SER A 101 -11.82 -3.11 -6.16
CA SER A 101 -11.08 -4.25 -6.75
C SER A 101 -9.60 -3.95 -6.98
N VAL A 102 -9.28 -2.83 -7.61
CA VAL A 102 -7.92 -2.32 -7.91
C VAL A 102 -7.91 -0.81 -7.72
N GLY A 103 -6.95 -0.30 -6.98
CA GLY A 103 -6.66 1.14 -6.94
C GLY A 103 -5.79 1.53 -8.13
N ILE A 104 -6.24 2.48 -8.94
CA ILE A 104 -5.43 3.10 -10.00
C ILE A 104 -4.89 4.41 -9.44
N ILE A 105 -3.56 4.51 -9.37
CA ILE A 105 -2.86 5.69 -8.89
C ILE A 105 -2.22 6.38 -10.09
N ASP A 106 -2.71 7.57 -10.39
CA ASP A 106 -2.22 8.32 -11.53
C ASP A 106 -0.77 8.82 -11.34
N ALA A 107 -0.04 8.97 -12.43
CA ALA A 107 1.36 9.40 -12.43
C ALA A 107 1.61 10.72 -11.68
N GLY A 108 0.63 11.63 -11.71
CA GLY A 108 0.69 12.93 -11.03
C GLY A 108 0.13 12.95 -9.61
N TYR A 109 -0.42 11.86 -9.08
CA TYR A 109 -0.96 11.85 -7.73
C TYR A 109 0.14 11.95 -6.66
N ARG A 110 -0.01 12.90 -5.72
CA ARG A 110 0.92 13.13 -4.60
C ARG A 110 0.22 13.14 -3.25
N GLY A 111 -1.04 12.69 -3.21
CA GLY A 111 -1.78 12.53 -1.96
C GLY A 111 -1.38 11.29 -1.17
N GLU A 112 -1.89 11.19 0.05
CA GLU A 112 -1.73 10.00 0.88
C GLU A 112 -2.37 8.78 0.21
N LEU A 113 -1.63 7.67 0.15
CA LEU A 113 -2.18 6.40 -0.29
C LEU A 113 -3.13 5.82 0.76
N GLY A 114 -4.24 5.26 0.32
CA GLY A 114 -5.21 4.61 1.17
C GLY A 114 -5.88 3.44 0.49
N ALA A 115 -6.19 2.40 1.25
CA ALA A 115 -7.00 1.28 0.80
C ALA A 115 -8.47 1.52 1.17
N LEU A 116 -9.39 1.32 0.23
CA LEU A 116 -10.83 1.24 0.50
C LEU A 116 -11.18 -0.23 0.69
N LEU A 117 -11.71 -0.59 1.86
CA LEU A 117 -11.96 -1.97 2.24
C LEU A 117 -13.42 -2.21 2.57
N ASP A 118 -13.94 -3.30 2.03
CA ASP A 118 -15.19 -3.92 2.45
C ASP A 118 -14.88 -5.02 3.46
N ASN A 119 -15.69 -5.11 4.51
CA ASN A 119 -15.64 -6.24 5.43
C ASN A 119 -16.88 -7.12 5.24
N HIS A 120 -16.67 -8.29 4.61
CA HIS A 120 -17.72 -9.27 4.33
C HIS A 120 -18.02 -10.23 5.48
N ASP A 121 -17.42 -10.03 6.65
CA ASP A 121 -17.69 -10.88 7.80
C ASP A 121 -19.13 -10.69 8.30
N LYS A 122 -19.92 -11.74 8.17
CA LYS A 122 -21.31 -11.80 8.68
C LYS A 122 -21.37 -12.44 10.07
N VAL A 123 -20.28 -13.06 10.51
CA VAL A 123 -20.23 -13.85 11.74
C VAL A 123 -19.74 -12.97 12.88
N LYS A 124 -20.47 -13.02 13.99
CA LYS A 124 -20.01 -12.51 15.27
C LYS A 124 -18.86 -13.40 15.75
N ARG A 125 -17.62 -12.93 15.69
CA ARG A 125 -16.46 -13.71 16.14
C ARG A 125 -16.37 -13.67 17.66
N LYS A 126 -16.21 -14.85 18.27
CA LYS A 126 -15.77 -14.97 19.67
C LYS A 126 -14.25 -14.75 19.72
N ALA A 127 -13.77 -13.93 20.63
CA ALA A 127 -12.32 -13.82 20.85
C ALA A 127 -11.82 -15.08 21.59
N GLN A 128 -10.70 -15.61 21.12
CA GLN A 128 -10.03 -16.72 21.80
C GLN A 128 -9.47 -16.22 23.14
N GLY A 129 -9.89 -16.83 24.26
CA GLY A 129 -9.38 -16.50 25.59
C GLY A 129 -10.07 -15.34 26.33
N MET A 130 -11.17 -14.79 25.79
CA MET A 130 -12.02 -13.80 26.48
C MET A 130 -13.38 -14.40 26.87
N ASP A 131 -14.15 -13.64 27.67
CA ASP A 131 -15.50 -14.01 28.13
C ASP A 131 -16.31 -14.62 26.98
N GLU A 132 -16.92 -15.78 27.21
CA GLU A 132 -17.71 -16.52 26.23
C GLU A 132 -18.85 -15.70 25.61
N ASN A 133 -19.20 -14.54 26.17
CA ASN A 133 -20.24 -13.64 25.72
C ASN A 133 -19.67 -12.43 24.93
N ALA A 134 -18.35 -12.28 24.80
CA ALA A 134 -17.75 -11.18 24.03
C ALA A 134 -17.94 -11.39 22.53
N ILE A 135 -18.85 -10.62 21.94
CA ILE A 135 -19.15 -10.66 20.52
C ILE A 135 -18.50 -9.46 19.84
N PHE A 136 -17.50 -9.72 18.96
CA PHE A 136 -16.89 -8.66 18.16
C PHE A 136 -17.63 -8.45 16.85
N ASN A 137 -18.05 -7.22 16.62
CA ASN A 137 -18.71 -6.79 15.39
C ASN A 137 -17.73 -6.07 14.43
N TYR A 138 -16.43 -6.36 14.53
CA TYR A 138 -15.39 -5.75 13.68
C TYR A 138 -14.23 -6.71 13.45
N TYR A 139 -13.53 -6.48 12.35
CA TYR A 139 -12.22 -7.05 12.06
C TYR A 139 -11.15 -6.02 12.43
N THR A 140 -10.10 -6.41 13.13
CA THR A 140 -8.96 -5.53 13.45
C THR A 140 -7.84 -5.78 12.46
N ILE A 141 -7.36 -4.71 11.83
CA ILE A 141 -6.09 -4.65 11.13
C ILE A 141 -5.10 -4.10 12.15
N GLU A 142 -4.02 -4.81 12.41
CA GLU A 142 -3.03 -4.39 13.40
C GLU A 142 -1.97 -3.49 12.77
N LYS A 143 -1.37 -2.62 13.58
CA LYS A 143 -0.23 -1.79 13.18
C LYS A 143 0.92 -2.66 12.64
N GLY A 144 1.33 -2.38 11.43
CA GLY A 144 2.38 -3.13 10.71
C GLY A 144 1.86 -4.27 9.86
N ASP A 145 0.56 -4.56 9.87
CA ASP A 145 -0.03 -5.50 8.93
C ASP A 145 0.19 -5.03 7.49
N ARG A 146 0.33 -6.00 6.59
CA ARG A 146 0.48 -5.78 5.15
C ARG A 146 -0.73 -6.35 4.44
N ILE A 147 -1.66 -5.49 4.08
CA ILE A 147 -2.94 -5.88 3.44
C ILE A 147 -2.97 -5.58 1.95
N VAL A 148 -2.24 -4.56 1.50
CA VAL A 148 -2.15 -4.14 0.10
C VAL A 148 -0.71 -3.99 -0.34
N GLN A 149 -0.50 -3.95 -1.66
CA GLN A 149 0.79 -3.80 -2.31
C GLN A 149 0.70 -2.88 -3.53
N ILE A 150 1.78 -2.15 -3.82
CA ILE A 150 1.95 -1.40 -5.07
C ILE A 150 2.54 -2.33 -6.12
N CYS A 151 1.94 -2.35 -7.31
CA CYS A 151 2.49 -3.01 -8.49
C CYS A 151 2.68 -2.01 -9.62
N SER A 152 3.73 -2.20 -10.42
CA SER A 152 4.00 -1.43 -11.63
C SER A 152 2.95 -1.72 -12.73
N PRO A 153 2.81 -0.84 -13.74
CA PRO A 153 1.83 -1.03 -14.82
C PRO A 153 1.99 -2.33 -15.59
N ASN A 154 3.21 -2.81 -15.72
CA ASN A 154 3.47 -4.16 -16.21
C ASN A 154 4.37 -4.89 -15.22
N LEU A 155 4.17 -6.16 -15.03
CA LEU A 155 4.92 -6.98 -14.07
C LEU A 155 6.25 -7.51 -14.62
N THR A 156 6.69 -7.04 -15.78
CA THR A 156 7.93 -7.48 -16.45
C THR A 156 9.16 -6.94 -15.74
N TYR A 157 9.08 -5.69 -15.25
CA TYR A 157 10.19 -5.03 -14.59
C TYR A 157 9.94 -4.90 -13.09
N PRO A 158 10.96 -5.17 -12.26
CA PRO A 158 10.86 -5.00 -10.82
C PRO A 158 10.67 -3.52 -10.43
N ILE A 159 10.27 -3.31 -9.18
CA ILE A 159 10.16 -1.99 -8.58
C ILE A 159 11.37 -1.80 -7.64
N TYR A 160 12.19 -0.80 -7.91
CA TYR A 160 13.30 -0.35 -7.07
C TYR A 160 12.79 0.73 -6.10
N PRO A 161 12.53 0.40 -4.82
CA PRO A 161 11.96 1.35 -3.87
C PRO A 161 13.05 2.23 -3.28
N ILE A 162 12.78 3.53 -3.15
CA ILE A 162 13.66 4.52 -2.53
C ILE A 162 12.87 5.24 -1.44
N LEU A 163 13.33 5.17 -0.19
CA LEU A 163 12.78 5.97 0.89
C LEU A 163 13.37 7.38 0.82
N VAL A 164 12.50 8.39 0.69
CA VAL A 164 12.90 9.80 0.66
C VAL A 164 12.62 10.49 1.99
N ASN A 165 13.40 11.54 2.29
CA ASN A 165 13.31 12.27 3.55
C ASN A 165 12.36 13.47 3.47
N ASN A 166 12.17 14.01 2.27
CA ASN A 166 11.36 15.19 2.02
C ASN A 166 10.30 14.89 0.97
N GLU A 167 9.08 15.36 1.18
CA GLU A 167 7.96 15.21 0.24
C GLU A 167 8.29 15.80 -1.14
N ASN A 168 9.03 16.89 -1.21
CA ASN A 168 9.44 17.53 -2.48
C ASN A 168 10.25 16.60 -3.38
N GLU A 169 10.91 15.59 -2.81
CA GLU A 169 11.67 14.58 -3.60
C GLU A 169 10.79 13.66 -4.43
N LEU A 170 9.47 13.65 -4.18
CA LEU A 170 8.50 12.93 -5.01
C LEU A 170 8.32 13.59 -6.38
N GLY A 171 8.77 14.83 -6.53
CA GLY A 171 8.67 15.64 -7.74
C GLY A 171 7.33 16.38 -7.85
N GLU A 172 7.38 17.52 -8.50
CA GLU A 172 6.21 18.38 -8.70
C GLU A 172 5.16 17.72 -9.61
N SER A 173 3.90 18.06 -9.37
CA SER A 173 2.77 17.60 -10.16
C SER A 173 1.65 18.64 -10.15
N ILE A 174 1.06 18.87 -11.32
CA ILE A 174 -0.12 19.76 -11.47
C ILE A 174 -1.32 19.20 -10.73
N ARG A 175 -1.46 17.87 -10.65
CA ARG A 175 -2.59 17.20 -9.98
C ARG A 175 -2.51 17.27 -8.45
N GLY A 176 -1.30 17.26 -7.89
CA GLY A 176 -1.10 17.32 -6.44
C GLY A 176 -1.81 16.20 -5.66
N SER A 177 -2.57 16.55 -4.63
CA SER A 177 -3.28 15.61 -3.74
C SER A 177 -4.73 15.30 -4.14
N ASP A 178 -5.22 15.81 -5.25
CA ASP A 178 -6.60 15.63 -5.69
C ASP A 178 -6.88 14.19 -6.11
N GLY A 179 -7.65 13.49 -5.30
CA GLY A 179 -8.02 12.08 -5.47
C GLY A 179 -9.53 11.84 -5.37
N PHE A 180 -9.97 10.60 -5.50
CA PHE A 180 -11.34 10.12 -5.33
C PHE A 180 -12.44 11.05 -5.87
N GLY A 181 -12.49 11.23 -7.20
CA GLY A 181 -13.61 11.92 -7.86
C GLY A 181 -13.42 13.41 -8.12
N SER A 182 -12.22 13.97 -7.97
CA SER A 182 -11.91 15.38 -8.30
C SER A 182 -12.01 15.72 -9.79
N THR A 183 -12.09 14.73 -10.67
CA THR A 183 -12.20 14.93 -12.13
C THR A 183 -13.64 14.94 -12.66
N GLY A 184 -14.59 15.28 -11.81
CA GLY A 184 -15.93 15.69 -12.23
C GLY A 184 -16.97 14.57 -12.30
N ARG A 185 -18.14 14.92 -11.81
CA ARG A 185 -19.42 14.45 -12.34
C ARG A 185 -19.88 15.41 -13.41
#